data_53ee17079070d5aee62d158217a9635f
#
_entry.id   53ee17079070d5aee62d158217a9635f
#
_cell.length_a   1.000
_cell.length_b   1.000
_cell.length_c   1.000
_cell.angle_alpha   90.00
_cell.angle_beta   90.00
_cell.angle_gamma   90.00
#
_symmetry.space_group_name_H-M   'P 1'
#
loop_
_entity.id
_entity.type
_entity.pdbx_description
1 polymer ?
#
loop_
_entity_poly.entity_id
_entity_poly.type
_entity_poly.pdbx_seq_one_letter_code
_entity_poly.pdbx_strand_id
1 'polypeptide(L)'
;MKGYSSSESQLLFNFFNSAAPLTDEMYAEIVKHVKKKSHKKGDYILKDGEVETKANIVVKGVVHQYIYDEGAPKTINLSPEGLSFNSLKSYIEEQPSLEIQEAITDVELIYITKNDIDMLARMNGQFSYLMFKVFERILLDRENRMLLLQYKNPTKRFKLFHEIVERSNLILKDTPDKYIASYLNMTPQQYSNEKKKMLKEGL
;
A
#
# COMPACT_ATOMS: atom_id res chain seq x y z
N MET A 1 17.00 18.44 -8.95
CA MET A 1 15.70 18.14 -8.29
C MET A 1 15.75 18.76 -6.89
N LYS A 2 15.04 19.89 -6.68
CA LYS A 2 15.06 20.57 -5.37
C LYS A 2 14.10 19.84 -4.43
N GLY A 3 14.63 19.20 -3.38
CA GLY A 3 13.85 18.71 -2.25
C GLY A 3 13.71 17.21 -2.04
N TYR A 4 14.22 16.34 -2.92
CA TYR A 4 14.24 14.88 -2.75
C TYR A 4 15.66 14.38 -2.54
N SER A 5 15.86 13.44 -1.61
CA SER A 5 17.13 12.72 -1.50
C SER A 5 17.31 11.78 -2.71
N SER A 6 18.54 11.34 -2.94
CA SER A 6 18.84 10.36 -4.00
C SER A 6 18.01 9.06 -3.82
N SER A 7 17.86 8.60 -2.57
CA SER A 7 17.09 7.38 -2.25
C SER A 7 15.60 7.54 -2.53
N GLU A 8 15.00 8.68 -2.17
CA GLU A 8 13.58 8.96 -2.45
C GLU A 8 13.30 9.05 -3.95
N SER A 9 14.20 9.70 -4.70
CA SER A 9 14.09 9.77 -6.16
C SER A 9 14.18 8.39 -6.79
N GLN A 10 15.09 7.54 -6.32
CA GLN A 10 15.22 6.17 -6.80
C GLN A 10 14.00 5.31 -6.46
N LEU A 11 13.46 5.44 -5.24
CA LEU A 11 12.25 4.72 -4.82
C LEU A 11 11.06 5.09 -5.71
N LEU A 12 10.84 6.40 -5.95
CA LEU A 12 9.76 6.88 -6.80
C LEU A 12 9.92 6.42 -8.26
N PHE A 13 11.13 6.52 -8.80
CA PHE A 13 11.43 6.02 -10.14
C PHE A 13 11.16 4.53 -10.25
N ASN A 14 11.67 3.72 -9.31
CA ASN A 14 11.49 2.27 -9.29
C ASN A 14 10.02 1.89 -9.18
N PHE A 15 9.23 2.61 -8.36
CA PHE A 15 7.81 2.37 -8.21
C PHE A 15 7.08 2.45 -9.57
N PHE A 16 7.27 3.53 -10.31
CA PHE A 16 6.61 3.70 -11.60
C PHE A 16 7.21 2.81 -12.69
N ASN A 17 8.54 2.73 -12.77
CA ASN A 17 9.22 1.94 -13.79
C ASN A 17 8.98 0.43 -13.66
N SER A 18 8.63 -0.05 -12.45
CA SER A 18 8.22 -1.44 -12.24
C SER A 18 6.83 -1.76 -12.80
N ALA A 19 5.97 -0.74 -12.98
CA ALA A 19 4.65 -0.92 -13.57
C ALA A 19 4.69 -0.86 -15.11
N ALA A 20 5.43 0.12 -15.67
CA ALA A 20 5.71 0.25 -17.10
C ALA A 20 7.01 1.04 -17.30
N PRO A 21 7.72 0.85 -18.44
CA PRO A 21 8.92 1.62 -18.75
C PRO A 21 8.69 3.13 -18.63
N LEU A 22 9.53 3.79 -17.85
CA LEU A 22 9.43 5.23 -17.55
C LEU A 22 10.57 5.97 -18.24
N THR A 23 10.22 6.97 -19.07
CA THR A 23 11.23 7.86 -19.67
C THR A 23 11.67 8.95 -18.69
N ASP A 24 12.87 9.51 -18.89
CA ASP A 24 13.39 10.59 -18.05
C ASP A 24 12.49 11.84 -18.11
N GLU A 25 11.92 12.16 -19.27
CA GLU A 25 11.00 13.28 -19.46
C GLU A 25 9.71 13.07 -18.67
N MET A 26 9.13 11.86 -18.71
CA MET A 26 7.93 11.51 -17.96
C MET A 26 8.22 11.56 -16.45
N TYR A 27 9.35 11.01 -16.02
CA TYR A 27 9.75 11.07 -14.62
C TYR A 27 9.92 12.52 -14.14
N ALA A 28 10.58 13.35 -14.93
CA ALA A 28 10.76 14.77 -14.62
C ALA A 28 9.43 15.51 -14.50
N GLU A 29 8.42 15.15 -15.32
CA GLU A 29 7.08 15.72 -15.21
C GLU A 29 6.36 15.26 -13.93
N ILE A 30 6.35 13.97 -13.64
CA ILE A 30 5.73 13.41 -12.42
C ILE A 30 6.30 14.10 -11.17
N VAL A 31 7.62 14.26 -11.07
CA VAL A 31 8.29 14.85 -9.90
C VAL A 31 7.84 16.28 -9.60
N LYS A 32 7.38 17.05 -10.58
CA LYS A 32 6.86 18.42 -10.37
C LYS A 32 5.59 18.43 -9.52
N HIS A 33 4.82 17.34 -9.54
CA HIS A 33 3.52 17.19 -8.87
C HIS A 33 3.60 16.38 -7.57
N VAL A 34 4.74 15.77 -7.29
CA VAL A 34 4.97 14.99 -6.08
C VAL A 34 5.17 15.90 -4.88
N LYS A 35 4.56 15.56 -3.77
CA LYS A 35 4.64 16.27 -2.47
C LYS A 35 5.06 15.30 -1.38
N LYS A 36 5.61 15.83 -0.26
CA LYS A 36 6.04 15.05 0.91
C LYS A 36 5.18 15.34 2.11
N LYS A 37 5.04 14.35 2.97
CA LYS A 37 4.44 14.51 4.30
C LYS A 37 5.02 13.48 5.26
N SER A 38 5.26 13.90 6.51
CA SER A 38 5.68 13.02 7.59
C SER A 38 4.59 12.90 8.63
N HIS A 39 4.49 11.73 9.25
CA HIS A 39 3.57 11.43 10.32
C HIS A 39 4.31 10.69 11.44
N LYS A 40 3.94 11.01 12.69
CA LYS A 40 4.42 10.28 13.85
C LYS A 40 3.60 9.01 14.04
N LYS A 41 4.21 8.02 14.69
CA LYS A 41 3.49 6.82 15.11
C LYS A 41 2.21 7.19 15.88
N GLY A 42 1.08 6.64 15.44
CA GLY A 42 -0.26 6.91 15.98
C GLY A 42 -1.01 8.05 15.28
N ASP A 43 -0.37 8.79 14.36
CA ASP A 43 -1.06 9.81 13.59
C ASP A 43 -2.02 9.16 12.57
N TYR A 44 -3.18 9.78 12.41
CA TYR A 44 -4.08 9.44 11.31
C TYR A 44 -3.68 10.18 10.03
N ILE A 45 -3.57 9.43 8.95
CA ILE A 45 -3.32 9.95 7.60
C ILE A 45 -4.65 10.26 6.91
N LEU A 46 -5.65 9.40 7.12
CA LEU A 46 -7.05 9.55 6.75
C LEU A 46 -7.93 8.98 7.87
N LYS A 47 -8.98 9.69 8.23
CA LYS A 47 -9.99 9.22 9.20
C LYS A 47 -11.23 8.73 8.50
N ASP A 48 -12.00 7.90 9.19
CA ASP A 48 -13.37 7.58 8.80
C ASP A 48 -14.19 8.88 8.58
N GLY A 49 -14.94 8.91 7.48
CA GLY A 49 -15.73 10.07 7.08
C GLY A 49 -14.95 11.16 6.29
N GLU A 50 -13.63 11.12 6.23
CA GLU A 50 -12.84 12.01 5.37
C GLU A 50 -12.80 11.49 3.93
N VAL A 51 -12.65 12.39 2.94
CA VAL A 51 -12.53 12.02 1.53
C VAL A 51 -11.06 11.85 1.16
N GLU A 52 -10.71 10.70 0.56
CA GLU A 52 -9.37 10.46 0.05
C GLU A 52 -9.10 11.24 -1.24
N THR A 53 -8.08 12.07 -1.21
CA THR A 53 -7.70 12.94 -2.34
C THR A 53 -6.29 12.68 -2.85
N LYS A 54 -5.61 11.66 -2.35
CA LYS A 54 -4.18 11.42 -2.60
C LYS A 54 -3.93 9.97 -2.98
N ALA A 55 -2.94 9.79 -3.86
CA ALA A 55 -2.24 8.52 -4.04
C ALA A 55 -0.90 8.62 -3.31
N ASN A 56 -0.71 7.80 -2.30
CA ASN A 56 0.43 7.85 -1.40
C ASN A 56 1.40 6.70 -1.69
N ILE A 57 2.70 6.94 -1.50
CA ILE A 57 3.76 5.93 -1.50
C ILE A 57 4.54 6.08 -0.19
N VAL A 58 4.78 4.98 0.49
CA VAL A 58 5.57 4.96 1.73
C VAL A 58 7.05 5.00 1.39
N VAL A 59 7.74 6.03 1.86
CA VAL A 59 9.20 6.18 1.74
C VAL A 59 9.89 5.52 2.94
N LYS A 60 9.24 5.58 4.11
CA LYS A 60 9.76 4.99 5.35
C LYS A 60 8.62 4.66 6.28
N GLY A 61 8.75 3.57 7.02
CA GLY A 61 7.78 3.15 8.03
C GLY A 61 6.66 2.29 7.47
N VAL A 62 5.56 2.17 8.20
CA VAL A 62 4.43 1.30 7.88
C VAL A 62 3.10 2.01 8.13
N VAL A 63 2.23 1.96 7.15
CA VAL A 63 0.84 2.43 7.23
C VAL A 63 -0.11 1.25 7.35
N HIS A 64 -1.02 1.33 8.29
CA HIS A 64 -2.11 0.37 8.52
C HIS A 64 -3.44 0.96 8.04
N GLN A 65 -4.10 0.28 7.12
CA GLN A 65 -5.45 0.61 6.68
C GLN A 65 -6.43 -0.41 7.28
N TYR A 66 -7.48 0.09 7.92
CA TYR A 66 -8.46 -0.76 8.61
C TYR A 66 -9.84 -0.10 8.65
N ILE A 67 -10.84 -0.91 8.96
CA ILE A 67 -12.19 -0.48 9.34
C ILE A 67 -12.46 -0.98 10.76
N TYR A 68 -13.43 -0.38 11.44
CA TYR A 68 -13.97 -0.96 12.68
C TYR A 68 -15.13 -1.90 12.37
N ASP A 69 -15.11 -3.07 13.02
CA ASP A 69 -16.17 -4.05 13.02
C ASP A 69 -16.41 -4.49 14.48
N GLU A 70 -17.61 -4.19 15.01
CA GLU A 70 -17.97 -4.44 16.41
C GLU A 70 -16.93 -3.86 17.41
N GLY A 71 -16.38 -2.69 17.13
CA GLY A 71 -15.39 -2.02 17.97
C GLY A 71 -13.96 -2.56 17.84
N ALA A 72 -13.71 -3.54 17.00
CA ALA A 72 -12.39 -4.11 16.74
C ALA A 72 -11.86 -3.68 15.35
N PRO A 73 -10.56 -3.31 15.23
CA PRO A 73 -9.98 -2.97 13.94
C PRO A 73 -9.81 -4.23 13.06
N LYS A 74 -10.36 -4.19 11.86
CA LYS A 74 -10.19 -5.22 10.81
C LYS A 74 -9.26 -4.68 9.73
N THR A 75 -8.12 -5.28 9.57
CA THR A 75 -7.10 -4.84 8.61
C THR A 75 -7.59 -5.01 7.17
N ILE A 76 -7.59 -3.92 6.42
CA ILE A 76 -7.87 -3.89 4.99
C ILE A 76 -6.56 -3.98 4.20
N ASN A 77 -5.53 -3.24 4.63
CA ASN A 77 -4.26 -3.20 3.93
C ASN A 77 -3.09 -2.90 4.89
N LEU A 78 -1.89 -3.26 4.44
CA LEU A 78 -0.62 -2.94 5.09
C LEU A 78 0.33 -2.39 4.04
N SER A 79 0.87 -1.22 4.27
CA SER A 79 1.79 -0.56 3.34
C SER A 79 3.08 -0.17 4.04
N PRO A 80 4.10 -1.05 4.02
CA PRO A 80 5.47 -0.71 4.38
C PRO A 80 6.16 0.08 3.27
N GLU A 81 7.44 0.40 3.48
CA GLU A 81 8.32 1.10 2.53
C GLU A 81 8.22 0.51 1.11
N GLY A 82 8.16 1.37 0.10
CA GLY A 82 8.07 1.02 -1.31
C GLY A 82 6.64 0.73 -1.81
N LEU A 83 5.65 0.63 -0.94
CA LEU A 83 4.27 0.35 -1.34
C LEU A 83 3.40 1.60 -1.39
N SER A 84 2.48 1.60 -2.35
CA SER A 84 1.45 2.62 -2.48
C SER A 84 0.19 2.26 -1.73
N PHE A 85 -0.57 3.28 -1.32
CA PHE A 85 -1.87 3.12 -0.68
C PHE A 85 -2.78 4.32 -0.90
N ASN A 86 -4.07 4.06 -0.85
CA ASN A 86 -5.15 5.02 -0.69
C ASN A 86 -6.42 4.27 -0.26
N SER A 87 -7.45 4.98 0.18
CA SER A 87 -8.80 4.42 0.28
C SER A 87 -9.43 4.45 -1.12
N LEU A 88 -9.27 3.33 -1.87
CA LEU A 88 -9.56 3.29 -3.31
C LEU A 88 -11.00 3.68 -3.64
N LYS A 89 -11.98 3.18 -2.87
CA LYS A 89 -13.39 3.53 -3.07
C LYS A 89 -13.61 5.04 -2.90
N SER A 90 -13.15 5.61 -1.78
CA SER A 90 -13.25 7.03 -1.51
C SER A 90 -12.52 7.88 -2.56
N TYR A 91 -11.33 7.46 -2.97
CA TYR A 91 -10.52 8.13 -4.00
C TYR A 91 -11.22 8.18 -5.36
N ILE A 92 -11.86 7.08 -5.79
CA ILE A 92 -12.54 7.00 -7.08
C ILE A 92 -13.87 7.74 -7.05
N GLU A 93 -14.71 7.48 -6.03
CA GLU A 93 -16.06 8.01 -5.93
C GLU A 93 -16.14 9.43 -5.35
N GLU A 94 -15.03 9.93 -4.77
CA GLU A 94 -14.97 11.23 -4.07
C GLU A 94 -16.00 11.33 -2.92
N GLN A 95 -16.23 10.18 -2.26
CA GLN A 95 -17.14 10.04 -1.14
C GLN A 95 -16.39 9.77 0.16
N PRO A 96 -17.00 10.04 1.33
CA PRO A 96 -16.40 9.73 2.62
C PRO A 96 -15.89 8.31 2.72
N SER A 97 -14.67 8.14 3.23
CA SER A 97 -14.03 6.85 3.45
C SER A 97 -14.62 6.14 4.67
N LEU A 98 -14.80 4.83 4.56
CA LEU A 98 -15.03 3.94 5.70
C LEU A 98 -13.69 3.43 6.28
N GLU A 99 -12.60 3.61 5.53
CA GLU A 99 -11.28 3.15 5.93
C GLU A 99 -10.55 4.23 6.73
N ILE A 100 -9.83 3.81 7.75
CA ILE A 100 -8.88 4.61 8.51
C ILE A 100 -7.48 4.24 8.04
N GLN A 101 -6.62 5.25 7.89
CA GLN A 101 -5.20 5.08 7.59
C GLN A 101 -4.39 5.63 8.76
N GLU A 102 -3.61 4.79 9.40
CA GLU A 102 -2.83 5.11 10.59
C GLU A 102 -1.35 4.78 10.40
N ALA A 103 -0.49 5.68 10.83
CA ALA A 103 0.96 5.47 10.90
C ALA A 103 1.28 4.59 12.12
N ILE A 104 1.58 3.29 11.92
CA ILE A 104 1.92 2.37 13.02
C ILE A 104 3.39 2.40 13.43
N THR A 105 4.19 3.15 12.70
CA THR A 105 5.57 3.58 13.00
C THR A 105 5.68 5.08 12.68
N ASP A 106 6.83 5.73 12.88
CA ASP A 106 7.11 7.01 12.22
C ASP A 106 7.14 6.78 10.70
N VAL A 107 6.41 7.59 9.94
CA VAL A 107 6.17 7.41 8.51
C VAL A 107 6.58 8.64 7.73
N GLU A 108 7.29 8.43 6.62
CA GLU A 108 7.53 9.43 5.59
C GLU A 108 6.82 9.01 4.31
N LEU A 109 6.04 9.93 3.73
CA LEU A 109 5.25 9.70 2.53
C LEU A 109 5.67 10.66 1.42
N ILE A 110 5.58 10.16 0.20
CA ILE A 110 5.41 10.98 -0.99
C ILE A 110 4.02 10.72 -1.56
N TYR A 111 3.38 11.77 -2.10
CA TYR A 111 2.04 11.64 -2.65
C TYR A 111 1.82 12.55 -3.85
N ILE A 112 0.88 12.16 -4.70
CA ILE A 112 0.34 12.98 -5.79
C ILE A 112 -1.16 13.15 -5.51
N THR A 113 -1.68 14.37 -5.72
CA THR A 113 -3.12 14.59 -5.55
C THR A 113 -3.91 13.99 -6.71
N LYS A 114 -5.18 13.64 -6.47
CA LYS A 114 -6.08 13.13 -7.52
C LYS A 114 -6.15 14.12 -8.70
N ASN A 115 -6.29 15.42 -8.40
CA ASN A 115 -6.36 16.45 -9.43
C ASN A 115 -5.09 16.50 -10.29
N ASP A 116 -3.90 16.37 -9.70
CA ASP A 116 -2.63 16.34 -10.44
C ASP A 116 -2.55 15.07 -11.32
N ILE A 117 -2.99 13.90 -10.82
CA ILE A 117 -3.03 12.66 -11.60
C ILE A 117 -4.00 12.79 -12.77
N ASP A 118 -5.21 13.30 -12.54
CA ASP A 118 -6.24 13.47 -13.57
C ASP A 118 -5.78 14.47 -14.65
N MET A 119 -5.10 15.55 -14.25
CA MET A 119 -4.52 16.53 -15.17
C MET A 119 -3.43 15.89 -16.04
N LEU A 120 -2.45 15.22 -15.43
CA LEU A 120 -1.37 14.54 -16.14
C LEU A 120 -1.90 13.47 -17.10
N ALA A 121 -2.91 12.72 -16.68
CA ALA A 121 -3.53 11.68 -17.51
C ALA A 121 -4.24 12.27 -18.75
N ARG A 122 -4.90 13.42 -18.62
CA ARG A 122 -5.55 14.10 -19.75
C ARG A 122 -4.54 14.71 -20.72
N MET A 123 -3.38 15.14 -20.24
CA MET A 123 -2.37 15.81 -21.03
C MET A 123 -1.39 14.85 -21.73
N ASN A 124 -1.23 13.63 -21.21
CA ASN A 124 -0.19 12.71 -21.66
C ASN A 124 -0.67 11.25 -21.68
N GLY A 125 -0.85 10.71 -22.88
CA GLY A 125 -1.31 9.33 -23.08
C GLY A 125 -0.35 8.25 -22.53
N GLN A 126 0.96 8.52 -22.49
CA GLN A 126 1.93 7.61 -21.89
C GLN A 126 1.77 7.58 -20.36
N PHE A 127 1.48 8.73 -19.73
CA PHE A 127 1.16 8.77 -18.31
C PHE A 127 -0.15 8.02 -18.02
N SER A 128 -1.18 8.17 -18.86
CA SER A 128 -2.43 7.40 -18.72
C SER A 128 -2.18 5.90 -18.81
N TYR A 129 -1.32 5.46 -19.74
CA TYR A 129 -0.93 4.04 -19.83
C TYR A 129 -0.16 3.58 -18.62
N LEU A 130 0.79 4.39 -18.10
CA LEU A 130 1.51 4.10 -16.87
C LEU A 130 0.55 3.92 -15.69
N MET A 131 -0.40 4.83 -15.51
CA MET A 131 -1.40 4.76 -14.44
C MET A 131 -2.32 3.55 -14.60
N PHE A 132 -2.71 3.20 -15.82
CA PHE A 132 -3.44 1.97 -16.11
C PHE A 132 -2.67 0.74 -15.59
N LYS A 133 -1.37 0.64 -15.85
CA LYS A 133 -0.51 -0.47 -15.37
C LYS A 133 -0.36 -0.47 -13.84
N VAL A 134 -0.26 0.71 -13.23
CA VAL A 134 -0.27 0.82 -11.75
C VAL A 134 -1.59 0.30 -11.17
N PHE A 135 -2.74 0.68 -11.76
CA PHE A 135 -4.04 0.20 -11.31
C PHE A 135 -4.24 -1.31 -11.54
N GLU A 136 -3.77 -1.88 -12.64
CA GLU A 136 -3.79 -3.33 -12.85
C GLU A 136 -3.08 -4.08 -11.71
N ARG A 137 -1.92 -3.60 -11.28
CA ARG A 137 -1.18 -4.21 -10.15
C ARG A 137 -1.93 -4.09 -8.83
N ILE A 138 -2.51 -2.92 -8.56
CA ILE A 138 -3.32 -2.70 -7.35
C ILE A 138 -4.54 -3.65 -7.35
N LEU A 139 -5.23 -3.79 -8.47
CA LEU A 139 -6.38 -4.68 -8.61
C LEU A 139 -5.99 -6.14 -8.41
N LEU A 140 -4.91 -6.60 -9.05
CA LEU A 140 -4.42 -7.96 -8.90
C LEU A 140 -4.03 -8.28 -7.46
N ASP A 141 -3.37 -7.36 -6.77
CA ASP A 141 -2.99 -7.54 -5.38
C ASP A 141 -4.22 -7.65 -4.46
N ARG A 142 -5.24 -6.82 -4.69
CA ARG A 142 -6.51 -6.89 -3.95
C ARG A 142 -7.27 -8.18 -4.24
N GLU A 143 -7.31 -8.63 -5.49
CA GLU A 143 -7.89 -9.90 -5.91
C GLU A 143 -7.19 -11.08 -5.24
N ASN A 144 -5.87 -11.13 -5.27
CA ASN A 144 -5.09 -12.17 -4.62
C ASN A 144 -5.38 -12.25 -3.11
N ARG A 145 -5.46 -11.10 -2.43
CA ARG A 145 -5.85 -11.08 -1.03
C ARG A 145 -7.29 -11.56 -0.82
N MET A 146 -8.22 -11.14 -1.65
CA MET A 146 -9.62 -11.58 -1.58
C MET A 146 -9.71 -13.09 -1.74
N LEU A 147 -9.01 -13.68 -2.69
CA LEU A 147 -8.97 -15.14 -2.92
C LEU A 147 -8.42 -15.88 -1.71
N LEU A 148 -7.30 -15.45 -1.15
CA LEU A 148 -6.73 -16.15 0.01
C LEU A 148 -7.65 -16.11 1.24
N LEU A 149 -8.43 -15.05 1.42
CA LEU A 149 -9.35 -14.90 2.55
C LEU A 149 -10.59 -15.80 2.44
N GLN A 150 -10.90 -16.36 1.24
CA GLN A 150 -11.98 -17.33 1.09
C GLN A 150 -11.68 -18.68 1.78
N TYR A 151 -10.42 -18.99 2.04
CA TYR A 151 -10.05 -20.24 2.69
C TYR A 151 -10.24 -20.15 4.22
N LYS A 152 -11.01 -21.07 4.78
CA LYS A 152 -11.19 -21.18 6.25
C LYS A 152 -9.93 -21.62 6.98
N ASN A 153 -9.08 -22.45 6.30
CA ASN A 153 -7.86 -22.99 6.89
C ASN A 153 -6.77 -21.93 6.99
N PRO A 154 -6.29 -21.56 8.20
CA PRO A 154 -5.27 -20.53 8.37
C PRO A 154 -3.91 -20.90 7.76
N THR A 155 -3.52 -22.18 7.80
CA THR A 155 -2.29 -22.68 7.18
C THR A 155 -2.32 -22.42 5.66
N LYS A 156 -3.47 -22.69 5.01
CA LYS A 156 -3.62 -22.45 3.58
C LYS A 156 -3.56 -20.97 3.25
N ARG A 157 -4.20 -20.10 4.04
CA ARG A 157 -4.09 -18.64 3.87
C ARG A 157 -2.65 -18.16 3.99
N PHE A 158 -1.93 -18.66 5.00
CA PHE A 158 -0.53 -18.30 5.23
C PHE A 158 0.36 -18.71 4.05
N LYS A 159 0.20 -19.93 3.52
CA LYS A 159 0.94 -20.40 2.34
C LYS A 159 0.64 -19.55 1.10
N LEU A 160 -0.64 -19.34 0.80
CA LEU A 160 -1.05 -18.53 -0.34
C LEU A 160 -0.57 -17.08 -0.23
N PHE A 161 -0.49 -16.51 0.98
CA PHE A 161 0.06 -15.18 1.17
C PHE A 161 1.50 -15.08 0.64
N HIS A 162 2.32 -16.09 0.88
CA HIS A 162 3.68 -16.12 0.35
C HIS A 162 3.74 -16.40 -1.16
N GLU A 163 2.82 -17.21 -1.67
CA GLU A 163 2.85 -17.69 -3.04
C GLU A 163 2.28 -16.69 -4.05
N ILE A 164 1.16 -16.02 -3.72
CA ILE A 164 0.42 -15.21 -4.69
C ILE A 164 0.39 -13.71 -4.38
N VAL A 165 0.77 -13.28 -3.17
CA VAL A 165 0.85 -11.85 -2.83
C VAL A 165 2.28 -11.36 -3.11
N GLU A 166 2.48 -10.73 -4.27
CA GLU A 166 3.79 -10.28 -4.76
C GLU A 166 4.58 -9.47 -3.72
N ARG A 167 3.88 -8.64 -2.93
CA ARG A 167 4.47 -7.79 -1.90
C ARG A 167 4.60 -8.43 -0.51
N SER A 168 4.33 -9.72 -0.37
CA SER A 168 4.38 -10.42 0.93
C SER A 168 5.71 -10.24 1.66
N ASN A 169 6.82 -10.32 0.95
CA ASN A 169 8.16 -10.16 1.53
C ASN A 169 8.37 -8.77 2.15
N LEU A 170 7.87 -7.69 1.51
CA LEU A 170 7.94 -6.33 2.05
C LEU A 170 7.08 -6.20 3.31
N ILE A 171 5.86 -6.77 3.29
CA ILE A 171 4.96 -6.77 4.44
C ILE A 171 5.59 -7.53 5.61
N LEU A 172 6.18 -8.71 5.37
CA LEU A 172 6.79 -9.55 6.41
C LEU A 172 8.01 -8.90 7.06
N LYS A 173 8.81 -8.17 6.27
CA LYS A 173 10.05 -7.57 6.72
C LYS A 173 9.81 -6.48 7.78
N ASP A 174 8.88 -5.58 7.53
CA ASP A 174 8.80 -4.31 8.26
C ASP A 174 7.53 -4.17 9.11
N THR A 175 6.56 -5.09 8.96
CA THR A 175 5.28 -5.00 9.66
C THR A 175 5.23 -5.90 10.90
N PRO A 176 4.78 -5.39 12.07
CA PRO A 176 4.62 -6.22 13.27
C PRO A 176 3.60 -7.35 13.08
N ASP A 177 3.94 -8.54 13.57
CA ASP A 177 3.19 -9.79 13.39
C ASP A 177 1.68 -9.69 13.68
N LYS A 178 1.27 -8.88 14.67
CA LYS A 178 -0.15 -8.70 15.02
C LYS A 178 -0.98 -8.11 13.87
N TYR A 179 -0.41 -7.22 13.07
CA TYR A 179 -1.09 -6.60 11.92
C TYR A 179 -1.14 -7.58 10.74
N ILE A 180 -0.07 -8.36 10.54
CA ILE A 180 -0.06 -9.41 9.51
C ILE A 180 -1.08 -10.50 9.84
N ALA A 181 -1.18 -10.91 11.10
CA ALA A 181 -2.21 -11.84 11.55
C ALA A 181 -3.62 -11.32 11.21
N SER A 182 -3.91 -10.05 11.55
CA SER A 182 -5.20 -9.42 11.20
C SER A 182 -5.41 -9.33 9.70
N TYR A 183 -4.37 -8.97 8.92
CA TYR A 183 -4.42 -8.91 7.45
C TYR A 183 -4.80 -10.26 6.82
N LEU A 184 -4.35 -11.37 7.43
CA LEU A 184 -4.65 -12.74 7.01
C LEU A 184 -5.92 -13.32 7.64
N ASN A 185 -6.67 -12.52 8.41
CA ASN A 185 -7.81 -12.99 9.21
C ASN A 185 -7.45 -14.19 10.09
N MET A 186 -6.32 -14.09 10.79
CA MET A 186 -5.79 -15.09 11.72
C MET A 186 -5.70 -14.51 13.13
N THR A 187 -5.81 -15.36 14.15
CA THR A 187 -5.40 -14.95 15.50
C THR A 187 -3.87 -14.81 15.57
N PRO A 188 -3.33 -13.97 16.48
CA PRO A 188 -1.89 -13.89 16.69
C PRO A 188 -1.23 -15.24 16.97
N GLN A 189 -1.91 -16.13 17.69
CA GLN A 189 -1.42 -17.47 17.99
C GLN A 189 -1.35 -18.36 16.73
N GLN A 190 -2.39 -18.32 15.87
CA GLN A 190 -2.39 -19.06 14.60
C GLN A 190 -1.24 -18.60 13.72
N TYR A 191 -1.07 -17.27 13.57
CA TYR A 191 0.03 -16.71 12.77
C TYR A 191 1.41 -17.11 13.31
N SER A 192 1.64 -16.99 14.62
CA SER A 192 2.89 -17.38 15.27
C SER A 192 3.21 -18.87 15.05
N ASN A 193 2.20 -19.75 15.10
CA ASN A 193 2.40 -21.17 14.85
C ASN A 193 2.82 -21.45 13.40
N GLU A 194 2.18 -20.82 12.42
CA GLU A 194 2.53 -20.99 11.01
C GLU A 194 3.94 -20.42 10.69
N LYS A 195 4.28 -19.26 11.24
CA LYS A 195 5.62 -18.67 11.11
C LYS A 195 6.71 -19.59 11.67
N LYS A 196 6.47 -20.23 12.81
CA LYS A 196 7.40 -21.22 13.41
C LYS A 196 7.56 -22.48 12.55
N LYS A 197 6.49 -22.96 11.91
CA LYS A 197 6.56 -24.10 10.98
C LYS A 197 7.41 -23.76 9.77
N MET A 198 7.16 -22.62 9.14
CA MET A 198 7.92 -22.15 7.97
C MET A 198 9.42 -22.06 8.26
N LEU A 199 9.80 -21.48 9.41
CA LEU A 199 11.20 -21.39 9.83
C LEU A 199 11.87 -22.76 10.06
N LYS A 200 11.09 -23.80 10.44
CA LYS A 200 11.62 -25.17 10.62
C LYS A 200 11.74 -25.91 9.30
N GLU A 201 10.94 -25.57 8.31
CA GLU A 201 10.93 -26.19 6.98
C GLU A 201 11.97 -25.55 6.04
N GLY A 202 12.67 -24.49 6.48
CA GLY A 202 13.74 -23.83 5.73
C GLY A 202 13.23 -22.95 4.59
N LEU A 203 11.97 -22.53 4.67
CA LEU A 203 11.32 -21.61 3.74
C LEU A 203 11.40 -20.17 4.21
#